data_b3b05f3cbef72d31ffdb67acbfbec017
#
_entry.id   b3b05f3cbef72d31ffdb67acbfbec017
#
_cell.length_a   1.000
_cell.length_b   1.000
_cell.length_c   1.000
_cell.angle_alpha   90.00
_cell.angle_beta   90.00
_cell.angle_gamma   90.00
#
_symmetry.space_group_name_H-M   'P 1'
#
loop_
_entity.id
_entity.type
_entity.pdbx_description
1 polymer ?
#
loop_
_entity_poly.entity_id
_entity_poly.type
_entity_poly.pdbx_seq_one_letter_code
_entity_poly.pdbx_strand_id
1 'polypeptide(L)'
;MAKGPIHNKILLALVAAVAVMFFFSFLLVPLYNVFCEVTGLNGKIYGPSDFFKTEKEIKERKVNIKFIPTVSGSAPIDFYPSVKNLVVATDNINRTTFIAENKTNKRITVSVIPSVSPGLAADNVKKIQCFCLDGEIVLEPYEKQEWPLRFFIDSDLKKNVNDIYLSYTLFEKDREETVVMNHEH
;
A
#
# COMPACT_ATOMS: atom_id res chain seq x y z
N MET A 1 -21.63 -37.81 -47.34
CA MET A 1 -20.86 -38.30 -46.19
C MET A 1 -21.63 -37.97 -44.92
N ALA A 2 -22.39 -38.91 -44.39
CA ALA A 2 -23.18 -38.73 -43.17
C ALA A 2 -22.26 -38.81 -41.95
N LYS A 3 -22.01 -37.69 -41.29
CA LYS A 3 -21.33 -37.65 -39.99
C LYS A 3 -22.23 -38.35 -38.96
N GLY A 4 -21.77 -39.46 -38.42
CA GLY A 4 -22.52 -40.31 -37.50
C GLY A 4 -22.92 -39.57 -36.20
N PRO A 5 -23.99 -40.00 -35.49
CA PRO A 5 -24.53 -39.34 -34.30
C PRO A 5 -23.54 -39.20 -33.12
N ILE A 6 -22.47 -39.95 -33.14
CA ILE A 6 -21.39 -39.90 -32.14
C ILE A 6 -20.60 -38.56 -32.26
N HIS A 7 -20.37 -38.10 -33.48
CA HIS A 7 -19.60 -36.86 -33.73
C HIS A 7 -20.34 -35.62 -33.21
N ASN A 8 -21.67 -35.60 -33.34
CA ASN A 8 -22.49 -34.51 -32.83
C ASN A 8 -22.56 -34.48 -31.29
N LYS A 9 -22.52 -35.64 -30.63
CA LYS A 9 -22.48 -35.70 -29.17
C LYS A 9 -21.12 -35.20 -28.61
N ILE A 10 -20.01 -35.55 -29.27
CA ILE A 10 -18.68 -35.08 -28.90
C ILE A 10 -18.56 -33.58 -29.13
N LEU A 11 -19.06 -33.10 -30.26
CA LEU A 11 -19.06 -31.64 -30.56
C LEU A 11 -19.89 -30.89 -29.53
N LEU A 12 -21.07 -31.35 -29.19
CA LEU A 12 -21.92 -30.73 -28.16
C LEU A 12 -21.25 -30.74 -26.78
N ALA A 13 -20.57 -31.81 -26.41
CA ALA A 13 -19.85 -31.92 -25.16
C ALA A 13 -18.68 -30.95 -25.10
N LEU A 14 -17.93 -30.76 -26.20
CA LEU A 14 -16.85 -29.78 -26.29
C LEU A 14 -17.37 -28.35 -26.17
N VAL A 15 -18.44 -27.99 -26.86
CA VAL A 15 -19.05 -26.65 -26.77
C VAL A 15 -19.58 -26.40 -25.37
N ALA A 16 -20.21 -27.38 -24.73
CA ALA A 16 -20.67 -27.29 -23.36
C ALA A 16 -19.50 -27.07 -22.36
N ALA A 17 -18.39 -27.80 -22.55
CA ALA A 17 -17.19 -27.63 -21.71
C ALA A 17 -16.58 -26.22 -21.83
N VAL A 18 -16.50 -25.67 -23.04
CA VAL A 18 -16.03 -24.31 -23.27
C VAL A 18 -16.97 -23.29 -22.61
N ALA A 19 -18.29 -23.47 -22.75
CA ALA A 19 -19.28 -22.59 -22.13
C ALA A 19 -19.18 -22.62 -20.59
N VAL A 20 -18.98 -23.79 -19.99
CA VAL A 20 -18.80 -23.93 -18.54
C VAL A 20 -17.51 -23.26 -18.07
N MET A 21 -16.39 -23.42 -18.78
CA MET A 21 -15.14 -22.75 -18.44
C MET A 21 -15.26 -21.22 -18.54
N PHE A 22 -15.97 -20.73 -19.57
CA PHE A 22 -16.21 -19.30 -19.73
C PHE A 22 -17.07 -18.74 -18.58
N PHE A 23 -18.14 -19.44 -18.24
CA PHE A 23 -19.02 -19.06 -17.13
C PHE A 23 -18.28 -19.07 -15.78
N PHE A 24 -17.41 -20.06 -15.56
CA PHE A 24 -16.59 -20.17 -14.38
C PHE A 24 -15.63 -18.98 -14.24
N SER A 25 -15.02 -18.52 -15.34
CA SER A 25 -14.14 -17.33 -15.33
C SER A 25 -14.87 -16.07 -14.89
N PHE A 26 -16.12 -15.89 -15.31
CA PHE A 26 -16.96 -14.76 -14.86
C PHE A 26 -17.38 -14.85 -13.40
N LEU A 27 -17.59 -16.08 -12.89
CA LEU A 27 -17.93 -16.30 -11.48
C LEU A 27 -16.75 -16.05 -10.53
N LEU A 28 -15.51 -16.24 -11.00
CA LEU A 28 -14.31 -16.03 -10.19
C LEU A 28 -14.17 -14.57 -9.70
N VAL A 29 -14.53 -13.59 -10.51
CA VAL A 29 -14.42 -12.17 -10.17
C VAL A 29 -15.33 -11.79 -8.99
N PRO A 30 -16.66 -12.05 -9.03
CA PRO A 30 -17.52 -11.71 -7.90
C PRO A 30 -17.18 -12.55 -6.66
N LEU A 31 -16.78 -13.82 -6.83
CA LEU A 31 -16.37 -14.69 -5.72
C LEU A 31 -15.14 -14.13 -5.00
N TYR A 32 -14.15 -13.67 -5.77
CA TYR A 32 -12.96 -13.02 -5.21
C TYR A 32 -13.32 -11.75 -4.45
N ASN A 33 -14.22 -10.90 -4.98
CA ASN A 33 -14.66 -9.69 -4.31
C ASN A 33 -15.34 -9.99 -2.97
N VAL A 34 -16.27 -10.99 -2.95
CA VAL A 34 -16.94 -11.41 -1.72
C VAL A 34 -15.94 -11.99 -0.72
N PHE A 35 -14.99 -12.80 -1.19
CA PHE A 35 -13.95 -13.36 -0.34
C PHE A 35 -13.08 -12.25 0.29
N CYS A 36 -12.64 -11.28 -0.50
CA CYS A 36 -11.87 -10.13 0.01
C CYS A 36 -12.67 -9.26 0.97
N GLU A 37 -13.98 -9.10 0.75
CA GLU A 37 -14.86 -8.35 1.63
C GLU A 37 -15.05 -9.04 2.98
N VAL A 38 -15.26 -10.35 2.98
CA VAL A 38 -15.43 -11.15 4.21
C VAL A 38 -14.12 -11.29 4.98
N THR A 39 -13.00 -11.46 4.30
CA THR A 39 -11.68 -11.61 4.93
C THR A 39 -11.01 -10.28 5.27
N GLY A 40 -11.50 -9.16 4.73
CA GLY A 40 -10.93 -7.83 4.95
C GLY A 40 -9.55 -7.62 4.28
N LEU A 41 -9.19 -8.45 3.31
CA LEU A 41 -7.90 -8.38 2.60
C LEU A 41 -7.91 -7.38 1.43
N ASN A 42 -9.03 -6.68 1.22
CA ASN A 42 -9.18 -5.75 0.10
C ASN A 42 -8.54 -4.39 0.45
N GLY A 43 -7.27 -4.23 0.11
CA GLY A 43 -6.56 -2.96 0.18
C GLY A 43 -7.06 -1.98 -0.89
N LYS A 44 -8.25 -1.42 -0.71
CA LYS A 44 -8.76 -0.35 -1.59
C LYS A 44 -7.90 0.90 -1.40
N ILE A 45 -7.18 1.27 -2.44
CA ILE A 45 -6.56 2.60 -2.54
C ILE A 45 -7.69 3.57 -2.85
N TYR A 46 -8.15 4.31 -1.84
CA TYR A 46 -9.17 5.34 -2.02
C TYR A 46 -8.57 6.54 -2.76
N GLY A 47 -9.25 6.97 -3.83
CA GLY A 47 -8.93 8.21 -4.54
C GLY A 47 -9.32 9.45 -3.73
N PRO A 48 -8.88 10.66 -4.16
CA PRO A 48 -9.14 11.93 -3.45
C PRO A 48 -10.63 12.29 -3.28
N SER A 49 -11.54 11.65 -4.02
CA SER A 49 -12.97 11.92 -4.03
C SER A 49 -13.76 11.35 -2.85
N ASP A 50 -13.18 10.43 -2.07
CA ASP A 50 -13.90 9.79 -0.95
C ASP A 50 -13.80 10.57 0.37
N PHE A 51 -13.13 11.73 0.36
CA PHE A 51 -12.92 12.55 1.57
C PHE A 51 -14.15 13.28 2.10
N PHE A 52 -15.26 13.33 1.35
CA PHE A 52 -16.42 14.18 1.66
C PHE A 52 -17.73 13.39 1.81
N LYS A 53 -17.72 12.19 2.35
CA LYS A 53 -18.97 11.49 2.67
C LYS A 53 -19.45 11.80 4.08
N THR A 54 -20.48 12.67 4.11
CA THR A 54 -21.69 12.66 4.96
C THR A 54 -21.49 12.74 6.48
N GLU A 55 -22.23 13.69 7.08
CA GLU A 55 -22.58 13.83 8.49
C GLU A 55 -22.98 12.49 9.13
N LYS A 56 -21.99 11.73 9.54
CA LYS A 56 -22.14 10.63 10.49
C LYS A 56 -21.80 11.19 11.87
N GLU A 57 -22.65 10.95 12.87
CA GLU A 57 -22.34 11.32 14.26
C GLU A 57 -20.89 10.96 14.58
N ILE A 58 -20.06 11.97 14.73
CA ILE A 58 -18.62 11.83 14.99
C ILE A 58 -18.50 11.31 16.42
N LYS A 59 -18.40 10.00 16.57
CA LYS A 59 -17.97 9.38 17.83
C LYS A 59 -16.46 9.38 17.87
N GLU A 60 -15.87 10.50 18.24
CA GLU A 60 -14.44 10.61 18.46
C GLU A 60 -13.95 9.51 19.40
N ARG A 61 -13.04 8.69 18.94
CA ARG A 61 -12.37 7.68 19.74
C ARG A 61 -10.85 7.92 19.68
N LYS A 62 -10.20 7.77 20.82
CA LYS A 62 -8.74 7.86 20.89
C LYS A 62 -8.11 6.53 20.46
N VAL A 63 -7.11 6.61 19.62
CA VAL A 63 -6.34 5.47 19.10
C VAL A 63 -4.85 5.78 19.26
N ASN A 64 -4.07 4.79 19.65
CA ASN A 64 -2.62 4.92 19.77
C ASN A 64 -1.97 4.59 18.42
N ILE A 65 -1.19 5.51 17.89
CA ILE A 65 -0.39 5.30 16.69
C ILE A 65 1.07 5.14 17.11
N LYS A 66 1.68 4.04 16.66
CA LYS A 66 3.12 3.77 16.88
C LYS A 66 3.82 3.78 15.53
N PHE A 67 4.83 4.63 15.40
CA PHE A 67 5.64 4.74 14.19
C PHE A 67 6.87 3.85 14.29
N ILE A 68 7.05 2.96 13.31
CA ILE A 68 8.17 2.03 13.24
C ILE A 68 8.98 2.31 11.98
N PRO A 69 10.09 3.07 12.10
CA PRO A 69 11.02 3.25 11.01
C PRO A 69 11.91 2.02 10.87
N THR A 70 12.17 1.62 9.64
CA THR A 70 13.09 0.52 9.33
C THR A 70 13.94 0.94 8.13
N VAL A 71 15.23 0.68 8.18
CA VAL A 71 16.15 0.80 7.06
C VAL A 71 16.47 -0.60 6.57
N SER A 72 16.20 -0.88 5.31
CA SER A 72 16.48 -2.18 4.70
C SER A 72 17.95 -2.28 4.27
N GLY A 73 18.55 -3.43 4.51
CA GLY A 73 19.96 -3.66 4.18
C GLY A 73 20.92 -2.90 5.10
N SER A 74 22.06 -2.52 4.55
CA SER A 74 23.13 -1.79 5.26
C SER A 74 23.23 -0.33 4.81
N ALA A 75 22.15 0.26 4.32
CA ALA A 75 22.15 1.65 3.88
C ALA A 75 22.57 2.58 5.02
N PRO A 76 23.59 3.40 4.83
CA PRO A 76 24.14 4.27 5.88
C PRO A 76 23.30 5.54 6.05
N ILE A 77 22.02 5.35 6.35
CA ILE A 77 21.02 6.41 6.47
C ILE A 77 20.38 6.29 7.85
N ASP A 78 20.37 7.38 8.59
CA ASP A 78 19.57 7.49 9.79
C ASP A 78 18.13 7.85 9.39
N PHE A 79 17.17 7.02 9.78
CA PHE A 79 15.77 7.23 9.49
C PHE A 79 14.93 7.06 10.76
N TYR A 80 14.23 8.12 11.19
CA TYR A 80 13.46 8.10 12.42
C TYR A 80 12.31 9.11 12.40
N PRO A 81 11.19 8.83 13.11
CA PRO A 81 10.11 9.78 13.30
C PRO A 81 10.43 10.79 14.40
N SER A 82 9.93 12.00 14.29
CA SER A 82 10.02 13.04 15.33
C SER A 82 9.32 12.60 16.63
N VAL A 83 8.26 11.80 16.52
CA VAL A 83 7.52 11.22 17.66
C VAL A 83 7.29 9.73 17.41
N LYS A 84 7.69 8.89 18.35
CA LYS A 84 7.52 7.42 18.21
C LYS A 84 6.08 6.96 18.45
N ASN A 85 5.35 7.63 19.34
CA ASN A 85 3.98 7.28 19.70
C ASN A 85 3.11 8.54 19.70
N LEU A 86 1.92 8.46 19.15
CA LEU A 86 0.97 9.55 19.09
C LEU A 86 -0.43 9.03 19.41
N VAL A 87 -1.11 9.67 20.37
CA VAL A 87 -2.52 9.39 20.65
C VAL A 87 -3.35 10.34 19.80
N VAL A 88 -4.17 9.80 18.92
CA VAL A 88 -4.98 10.56 17.97
C VAL A 88 -6.47 10.30 18.19
N ALA A 89 -7.30 11.31 17.96
CA ALA A 89 -8.74 11.12 17.85
C ALA A 89 -9.09 10.72 16.39
N THR A 90 -10.09 9.85 16.25
CA THR A 90 -10.62 9.52 14.91
C THR A 90 -11.19 10.75 14.24
N ASP A 91 -11.23 10.75 12.92
CA ASP A 91 -11.73 11.83 12.03
C ASP A 91 -10.98 13.18 12.15
N ASN A 92 -9.93 13.25 12.97
CA ASN A 92 -9.07 14.42 13.07
C ASN A 92 -7.80 14.29 12.24
N ILE A 93 -7.39 15.40 11.61
CA ILE A 93 -6.14 15.44 10.84
C ILE A 93 -4.97 15.54 11.81
N ASN A 94 -4.11 14.53 11.76
CA ASN A 94 -2.90 14.44 12.56
C ASN A 94 -1.67 14.68 11.70
N ARG A 95 -0.60 15.19 12.33
CA ARG A 95 0.66 15.54 11.67
C ARG A 95 1.82 14.97 12.46
N THR A 96 2.80 14.44 11.74
CA THR A 96 4.12 14.08 12.26
C THR A 96 5.15 14.28 11.16
N THR A 97 6.42 14.19 11.51
CA THR A 97 7.53 14.35 10.57
C THR A 97 8.47 13.17 10.74
N PHE A 98 8.95 12.63 9.64
CA PHE A 98 10.07 11.70 9.63
C PHE A 98 11.34 12.46 9.24
N ILE A 99 12.47 12.02 9.75
CA ILE A 99 13.76 12.60 9.48
C ILE A 99 14.60 11.52 8.83
N ALA A 100 15.20 11.85 7.69
CA ALA A 100 16.17 11.02 6.99
C ALA A 100 17.48 11.78 6.85
N GLU A 101 18.60 11.15 7.20
CA GLU A 101 19.92 11.75 7.14
C GLU A 101 20.90 10.79 6.45
N ASN A 102 21.47 11.23 5.35
CA ASN A 102 22.53 10.52 4.64
C ASN A 102 23.84 10.69 5.38
N LYS A 103 24.44 9.60 5.87
CA LYS A 103 25.72 9.65 6.62
C LYS A 103 26.96 9.50 5.73
N THR A 104 26.78 9.51 4.43
CA THR A 104 27.88 9.32 3.48
C THR A 104 28.21 10.57 2.70
N ASN A 105 29.35 10.53 2.05
CA ASN A 105 29.80 11.55 1.08
C ASN A 105 29.30 11.31 -0.35
N LYS A 106 28.33 10.39 -0.53
CA LYS A 106 27.74 10.04 -1.82
C LYS A 106 26.26 10.37 -1.85
N ARG A 107 25.76 10.72 -3.03
CA ARG A 107 24.33 10.85 -3.29
C ARG A 107 23.68 9.46 -3.22
N ILE A 108 22.59 9.34 -2.48
CA ILE A 108 21.82 8.10 -2.32
C ILE A 108 20.39 8.34 -2.79
N THR A 109 19.86 7.42 -3.60
CA THR A 109 18.44 7.41 -3.97
C THR A 109 17.73 6.39 -3.12
N VAL A 110 16.63 6.79 -2.51
CA VAL A 110 15.85 5.93 -1.62
C VAL A 110 14.39 5.87 -2.02
N SER A 111 13.76 4.79 -1.65
CA SER A 111 12.30 4.59 -1.78
C SER A 111 11.77 4.17 -0.43
N VAL A 112 10.57 4.64 -0.05
CA VAL A 112 9.97 4.31 1.24
C VAL A 112 8.64 3.61 1.06
N ILE A 113 8.53 2.42 1.65
CA ILE A 113 7.31 1.60 1.58
C ILE A 113 6.59 1.64 2.92
N PRO A 114 5.34 2.15 2.95
CA PRO A 114 4.53 2.17 4.15
C PRO A 114 3.79 0.84 4.36
N SER A 115 3.61 0.46 5.62
CA SER A 115 2.81 -0.68 6.03
C SER A 115 1.97 -0.33 7.26
N VAL A 116 0.79 -0.93 7.37
CA VAL A 116 -0.16 -0.71 8.48
C VAL A 116 -0.46 -2.05 9.16
N SER A 117 -0.35 -2.08 10.47
CA SER A 117 -0.71 -3.25 11.28
C SER A 117 -1.61 -2.82 12.47
N PRO A 118 -2.68 -3.55 12.79
CA PRO A 118 -3.18 -4.74 12.10
C PRO A 118 -3.77 -4.40 10.71
N GLY A 119 -3.75 -5.37 9.77
CA GLY A 119 -4.28 -5.18 8.40
C GLY A 119 -5.73 -4.70 8.36
N LEU A 120 -6.53 -5.05 9.37
CA LEU A 120 -7.92 -4.58 9.52
C LEU A 120 -8.05 -3.05 9.72
N ALA A 121 -6.97 -2.37 10.08
CA ALA A 121 -6.94 -0.91 10.20
C ALA A 121 -6.46 -0.22 8.92
N ALA A 122 -5.93 -0.95 7.95
CA ALA A 122 -5.30 -0.38 6.77
C ALA A 122 -6.26 0.53 5.98
N ASP A 123 -7.51 0.10 5.82
CA ASP A 123 -8.55 0.85 5.11
C ASP A 123 -9.02 2.10 5.87
N ASN A 124 -8.79 2.16 7.18
CA ASN A 124 -9.19 3.28 8.03
C ASN A 124 -8.08 4.32 8.22
N VAL A 125 -6.84 3.99 7.86
CA VAL A 125 -5.71 4.93 7.90
C VAL A 125 -5.64 5.69 6.58
N LYS A 126 -6.13 6.91 6.56
CA LYS A 126 -6.15 7.76 5.36
C LYS A 126 -4.95 8.72 5.39
N LYS A 127 -4.07 8.59 4.41
CA LYS A 127 -2.90 9.46 4.24
C LYS A 127 -3.27 10.62 3.33
N ILE A 128 -3.20 11.84 3.84
CA ILE A 128 -3.47 13.07 3.08
C ILE A 128 -2.20 13.53 2.37
N GLN A 129 -1.08 13.45 3.07
CA GLN A 129 0.24 13.77 2.56
C GLN A 129 1.22 12.75 3.11
N CYS A 130 1.98 12.12 2.23
CA CYS A 130 2.98 11.12 2.60
C CYS A 130 4.16 11.22 1.64
N PHE A 131 5.33 11.42 2.17
CA PHE A 131 6.59 11.32 1.43
C PHE A 131 6.77 9.95 0.74
N CYS A 132 6.06 8.93 1.19
CA CYS A 132 6.05 7.61 0.58
C CYS A 132 5.35 7.54 -0.80
N LEU A 133 4.69 8.62 -1.24
CA LEU A 133 4.00 8.69 -2.54
C LEU A 133 4.90 9.28 -3.63
N ASP A 134 6.01 9.92 -3.26
CA ASP A 134 6.91 10.60 -4.20
C ASP A 134 7.79 9.61 -4.99
N GLY A 135 7.73 8.32 -4.66
CA GLY A 135 8.43 7.23 -5.34
C GLY A 135 9.90 7.18 -4.96
N GLU A 136 10.73 7.96 -5.63
CA GLU A 136 12.17 8.03 -5.39
C GLU A 136 12.56 9.39 -4.80
N ILE A 137 13.27 9.34 -3.69
CA ILE A 137 13.78 10.52 -3.01
C ILE A 137 15.30 10.49 -3.07
N VAL A 138 15.90 11.62 -3.44
CA VAL A 138 17.36 11.78 -3.49
C VAL A 138 17.82 12.48 -2.24
N LEU A 139 18.82 11.91 -1.57
CA LEU A 139 19.54 12.50 -0.45
C LEU A 139 20.96 12.84 -0.91
N GLU A 140 21.28 14.12 -0.88
CA GLU A 140 22.64 14.58 -1.20
C GLU A 140 23.64 14.14 -0.10
N PRO A 141 24.96 14.22 -0.35
CA PRO A 141 25.97 13.88 0.65
C PRO A 141 25.76 14.64 1.95
N TYR A 142 25.69 13.93 3.08
CA TYR A 142 25.48 14.47 4.42
C TYR A 142 24.20 15.31 4.59
N GLU A 143 23.25 15.16 3.67
CA GLU A 143 21.99 15.88 3.73
C GLU A 143 21.05 15.26 4.77
N LYS A 144 20.37 16.16 5.49
CA LYS A 144 19.28 15.84 6.41
C LYS A 144 17.99 16.46 5.87
N GLN A 145 16.99 15.63 5.61
CA GLN A 145 15.69 16.06 5.14
C GLN A 145 14.59 15.76 6.15
N GLU A 146 13.59 16.61 6.19
CA GLU A 146 12.39 16.45 6.99
C GLU A 146 11.21 16.12 6.09
N TRP A 147 10.57 14.97 6.33
CA TRP A 147 9.49 14.44 5.51
C TRP A 147 8.16 14.51 6.26
N PRO A 148 7.26 15.43 5.91
CA PRO A 148 5.99 15.57 6.58
C PRO A 148 5.04 14.43 6.26
N LEU A 149 4.33 13.95 7.28
CA LEU A 149 3.24 12.99 7.17
C LEU A 149 1.98 13.61 7.75
N ARG A 150 0.91 13.66 6.95
CA ARG A 150 -0.43 14.07 7.36
C ARG A 150 -1.40 12.93 7.10
N PHE A 151 -2.15 12.57 8.13
CA PHE A 151 -3.07 11.44 8.07
C PHE A 151 -4.25 11.66 9.01
N PHE A 152 -5.32 10.90 8.82
CA PHE A 152 -6.38 10.75 9.80
C PHE A 152 -6.81 9.28 9.90
N ILE A 153 -7.47 8.94 10.99
CA ILE A 153 -8.05 7.64 11.24
C ILE A 153 -9.56 7.77 11.13
N ASP A 154 -10.15 6.98 10.25
CA ASP A 154 -11.61 6.96 10.04
C ASP A 154 -12.32 6.39 11.27
N SER A 155 -13.46 6.97 11.64
CA SER A 155 -14.32 6.51 12.74
C SER A 155 -14.92 5.13 12.54
N ASP A 156 -14.96 4.64 11.30
CA ASP A 156 -15.43 3.27 10.96
C ASP A 156 -14.42 2.18 11.40
N LEU A 157 -13.29 2.57 11.99
CA LEU A 157 -12.30 1.65 12.56
C LEU A 157 -12.95 0.70 13.57
N LYS A 158 -12.73 -0.60 13.42
CA LYS A 158 -13.27 -1.64 14.30
C LYS A 158 -12.95 -1.34 15.77
N LYS A 159 -13.96 -1.51 16.67
CA LYS A 159 -13.87 -1.14 18.10
C LYS A 159 -12.75 -1.86 18.87
N ASN A 160 -12.37 -3.03 18.43
CA ASN A 160 -11.30 -3.84 19.05
C ASN A 160 -9.87 -3.38 18.66
N VAL A 161 -9.71 -2.42 17.75
CA VAL A 161 -8.42 -1.89 17.35
C VAL A 161 -8.13 -0.61 18.11
N ASN A 162 -7.27 -0.65 19.11
CA ASN A 162 -6.84 0.50 19.92
C ASN A 162 -5.43 0.96 19.61
N ASP A 163 -4.59 0.06 19.10
CA ASP A 163 -3.21 0.32 18.72
C ASP A 163 -3.03 0.07 17.23
N ILE A 164 -2.43 1.02 16.53
CA ILE A 164 -2.08 0.91 15.10
C ILE A 164 -0.58 1.16 14.97
N TYR A 165 0.09 0.29 14.26
CA TYR A 165 1.50 0.39 13.93
C TYR A 165 1.63 0.87 12.49
N LEU A 166 2.25 2.02 12.29
CA LEU A 166 2.60 2.57 10.99
C LEU A 166 4.10 2.34 10.76
N SER A 167 4.42 1.31 9.99
CA SER A 167 5.80 1.01 9.62
C SER A 167 6.15 1.69 8.31
N TYR A 168 7.35 2.24 8.26
CA TYR A 168 7.93 2.84 7.06
C TYR A 168 9.29 2.21 6.84
N THR A 169 9.42 1.43 5.77
CA THR A 169 10.68 0.78 5.41
C THR A 169 11.35 1.55 4.28
N LEU A 170 12.54 2.06 4.56
CA LEU A 170 13.38 2.78 3.61
C LEU A 170 14.30 1.77 2.93
N PHE A 171 14.33 1.80 1.61
CA PHE A 171 15.19 1.00 0.74
C PHE A 171 16.12 1.93 -0.02
N GLU A 172 17.39 1.62 -0.01
CA GLU A 172 18.34 2.19 -0.95
C GLU A 172 18.10 1.57 -2.33
N LYS A 173 17.96 2.40 -3.36
CA LYS A 173 17.95 1.95 -4.74
C LYS A 173 19.37 1.99 -5.27
N ASP A 174 19.92 0.84 -5.57
CA ASP A 174 21.15 0.74 -6.31
C ASP A 174 20.99 1.47 -7.65
N ARG A 175 21.92 2.35 -7.95
CA ARG A 175 22.03 2.97 -9.27
C ARG A 175 22.29 1.83 -10.24
N GLU A 176 21.34 1.46 -11.09
CA GLU A 176 21.64 0.69 -12.29
C GLU A 176 22.77 1.45 -13.01
N GLU A 177 23.97 0.86 -12.98
CA GLU A 177 25.04 1.28 -13.86
C GLU A 177 24.48 1.22 -15.28
N THR A 178 24.27 2.37 -15.89
CA THR A 178 24.00 2.48 -17.31
C THR A 178 25.24 1.89 -18.00
N VAL A 179 25.17 0.62 -18.35
CA VAL A 179 26.17 0.01 -19.25
C VAL A 179 26.04 0.72 -20.59
N VAL A 180 26.80 1.77 -20.76
CA VAL A 180 27.00 2.39 -22.05
C VAL A 180 27.79 1.35 -22.88
N MET A 181 27.06 0.56 -23.67
CA MET A 181 27.68 -0.24 -24.73
C MET A 181 28.22 0.74 -25.76
N ASN A 182 29.49 1.09 -25.62
CA ASN A 182 30.25 1.68 -26.70
C ASN A 182 30.39 0.63 -27.77
N HIS A 183 29.54 0.69 -28.79
CA HIS A 183 29.85 0.09 -30.10
C HIS A 183 30.88 0.97 -30.78
N GLU A 184 32.13 0.63 -30.58
CA GLU A 184 33.21 1.06 -31.53
C GLU A 184 33.11 0.22 -32.81
N HIS A 185 32.88 0.92 -33.91
CA HIS A 185 33.15 0.46 -35.27
C HIS A 185 34.54 0.85 -35.67
#